data_60eb6aabe682f0737a67ff5745b4c216
#
_entry.id   60eb6aabe682f0737a67ff5745b4c216
#
_cell.length_a   1.000
_cell.length_b   1.000
_cell.length_c   1.000
_cell.angle_alpha   90.00
_cell.angle_beta   90.00
_cell.angle_gamma   90.00
#
_symmetry.space_group_name_H-M   'P 1'
#
loop_
_entity.id
_entity.type
_entity.pdbx_description
1 polymer ?
#
loop_
_entity_poly.entity_id
_entity_poly.type
_entity_poly.pdbx_seq_one_letter_code
_entity_poly.pdbx_strand_id
1 'polypeptide(L)'
;KIAKPVSDKPVVVVDGVHIIYKVFASGRRATKAGAGGGLFSRKMRLREVHAVKGLSFTVYEGESVGIIGSNGSGKSSLMRAIAGLTPIQGGAVYASAKPALLGVGAVLLPNLSGEKNILLGGLAMGFGRKDMIDNTDAITKFAGLEEFIDLPMRTYSSGMSARLRFSIAASRDHDILIIDEALAVGDQEFRNRSEARMREMRDSAGTVFLVSHSMKSILDTCTRVIWIEKGELIMDGDPREVINAYNVHTGSDTID
;
A
#
# COMPACT_ATOMS: atom_id res chain seq x y z
N LYS A 1 -24.00 7.95 8.47
CA LYS A 1 -23.02 8.67 7.62
C LYS A 1 -23.59 8.71 6.21
N ILE A 2 -23.76 9.91 5.64
CA ILE A 2 -24.20 10.09 4.25
C ILE A 2 -22.95 9.78 3.40
N ALA A 3 -23.00 8.68 2.62
CA ALA A 3 -21.95 8.40 1.64
C ALA A 3 -21.87 9.60 0.67
N LYS A 4 -20.64 10.06 0.36
CA LYS A 4 -20.46 11.08 -0.68
C LYS A 4 -21.08 10.53 -1.98
N PRO A 5 -21.81 11.33 -2.76
CA PRO A 5 -22.31 10.87 -4.04
C PRO A 5 -21.12 10.48 -4.94
N VAL A 6 -21.18 9.29 -5.53
CA VAL A 6 -20.19 8.84 -6.51
C VAL A 6 -20.39 9.67 -7.77
N SER A 7 -19.33 10.29 -8.24
CA SER A 7 -19.30 11.09 -9.48
C SER A 7 -18.97 10.18 -10.68
N ASP A 8 -19.40 10.54 -11.88
CA ASP A 8 -19.01 9.85 -13.12
C ASP A 8 -17.57 10.22 -13.58
N LYS A 9 -16.85 11.00 -12.78
CA LYS A 9 -15.48 11.43 -13.10
C LYS A 9 -14.47 10.34 -12.71
N PRO A 10 -13.74 9.75 -13.67
CA PRO A 10 -12.71 8.77 -13.38
C PRO A 10 -11.52 9.46 -12.68
N VAL A 11 -11.05 8.87 -11.59
CA VAL A 11 -9.89 9.36 -10.84
C VAL A 11 -8.70 8.39 -10.86
N VAL A 12 -8.96 7.09 -11.01
CA VAL A 12 -7.92 6.10 -11.28
C VAL A 12 -8.40 5.16 -12.38
N VAL A 13 -7.58 5.00 -13.41
CA VAL A 13 -7.82 4.02 -14.49
C VAL A 13 -6.63 3.07 -14.52
N VAL A 14 -6.89 1.81 -14.31
CA VAL A 14 -5.95 0.70 -14.46
C VAL A 14 -6.32 0.00 -15.76
N ASP A 15 -5.41 -0.04 -16.73
CA ASP A 15 -5.66 -0.57 -18.07
C ASP A 15 -4.61 -1.62 -18.44
N GLY A 16 -5.03 -2.88 -18.47
CA GLY A 16 -4.20 -4.03 -18.87
C GLY A 16 -2.89 -4.17 -18.09
N VAL A 17 -2.87 -3.84 -16.80
CA VAL A 17 -1.64 -3.76 -16.01
C VAL A 17 -1.03 -5.13 -15.75
N HIS A 18 0.25 -5.29 -16.12
CA HIS A 18 1.08 -6.44 -15.81
C HIS A 18 2.22 -6.05 -14.87
N ILE A 19 2.41 -6.84 -13.79
CA ILE A 19 3.53 -6.68 -12.87
C ILE A 19 4.28 -8.01 -12.77
N ILE A 20 5.57 -8.01 -13.15
CA ILE A 20 6.42 -9.18 -13.20
C ILE A 20 7.67 -8.93 -12.36
N TYR A 21 7.88 -9.72 -11.33
CA TYR A 21 9.11 -9.70 -10.55
C TYR A 21 10.11 -10.71 -11.07
N LYS A 22 11.34 -10.25 -11.34
CA LYS A 22 12.47 -11.14 -11.69
C LYS A 22 13.27 -11.41 -10.42
N VAL A 23 13.14 -12.62 -9.89
CA VAL A 23 13.82 -13.05 -8.66
C VAL A 23 14.89 -14.09 -8.98
N PHE A 24 16.05 -13.97 -8.34
CA PHE A 24 17.08 -15.00 -8.43
C PHE A 24 16.69 -16.17 -7.51
N ALA A 25 16.39 -17.33 -8.09
CA ALA A 25 16.15 -18.52 -7.31
C ALA A 25 17.47 -19.02 -6.71
N SER A 26 17.67 -18.83 -5.40
CA SER A 26 18.73 -19.50 -4.66
C SER A 26 18.32 -20.97 -4.49
N GLY A 27 18.67 -21.81 -5.48
CA GLY A 27 18.25 -23.20 -5.56
C GLY A 27 18.88 -24.06 -4.48
N ARG A 28 18.10 -24.48 -3.49
CA ARG A 28 18.35 -25.66 -2.63
C ARG A 28 17.46 -26.83 -3.07
N ARG A 29 17.55 -27.19 -4.36
CA ARG A 29 17.07 -28.46 -4.88
C ARG A 29 18.05 -28.95 -5.95
N ALA A 30 19.25 -29.36 -5.50
CA ALA A 30 20.04 -30.30 -6.26
C ALA A 30 19.45 -31.68 -5.98
N THR A 31 18.58 -32.16 -6.86
CA THR A 31 18.28 -33.58 -6.97
C THR A 31 19.60 -34.32 -7.27
N LYS A 32 19.89 -35.34 -6.48
CA LYS A 32 20.97 -36.31 -6.70
C LYS A 32 20.89 -36.84 -8.14
N ALA A 33 21.85 -36.49 -8.96
CA ALA A 33 22.17 -37.25 -10.15
C ALA A 33 23.65 -37.00 -10.51
N GLY A 34 24.48 -38.03 -10.36
CA GLY A 34 25.71 -38.25 -11.13
C GLY A 34 26.96 -37.51 -10.68
N ALA A 35 27.90 -38.26 -10.15
CA ALA A 35 29.31 -37.91 -10.03
C ALA A 35 29.92 -37.55 -11.37
N GLY A 36 30.50 -36.34 -11.50
CA GLY A 36 31.26 -35.92 -12.68
C GLY A 36 31.76 -34.48 -12.48
N GLY A 37 33.07 -34.32 -12.26
CA GLY A 37 33.73 -33.07 -11.93
C GLY A 37 33.64 -32.00 -13.02
N GLY A 38 33.59 -30.75 -12.59
CA GLY A 38 33.74 -29.58 -13.42
C GLY A 38 33.51 -28.31 -12.60
N LEU A 39 34.50 -27.39 -12.55
CA LEU A 39 34.36 -26.03 -12.05
C LEU A 39 33.22 -25.33 -12.77
N PHE A 40 32.03 -25.20 -12.17
CA PHE A 40 30.88 -24.66 -12.85
C PHE A 40 30.37 -23.38 -12.21
N SER A 41 30.42 -22.36 -13.00
CA SER A 41 29.59 -21.18 -12.97
C SER A 41 28.17 -21.55 -12.56
N ARG A 42 27.80 -21.19 -11.32
CA ARG A 42 26.45 -21.28 -10.78
C ARG A 42 25.57 -20.29 -11.55
N LYS A 43 25.00 -20.71 -12.69
CA LYS A 43 23.97 -19.92 -13.38
C LYS A 43 22.80 -19.73 -12.41
N MET A 44 22.74 -18.56 -11.80
CA MET A 44 21.57 -18.15 -11.03
C MET A 44 20.39 -18.12 -11.98
N ARG A 45 19.42 -19.01 -11.77
CA ARG A 45 18.21 -19.06 -12.57
C ARG A 45 17.31 -17.89 -12.17
N LEU A 46 17.12 -16.96 -13.08
CA LEU A 46 16.06 -15.95 -12.99
C LEU A 46 14.71 -16.67 -13.07
N ARG A 47 13.88 -16.45 -12.06
CA ARG A 47 12.48 -16.86 -12.05
C ARG A 47 11.61 -15.61 -12.17
N GLU A 48 10.68 -15.65 -13.09
CA GLU A 48 9.65 -14.62 -13.22
C GLU A 48 8.43 -15.00 -12.37
N VAL A 49 7.95 -14.03 -11.59
CA VAL A 49 6.73 -14.15 -10.79
C VAL A 49 5.76 -13.09 -11.30
N HIS A 50 4.72 -13.53 -11.99
CA HIS A 50 3.63 -12.67 -12.44
C HIS A 50 2.71 -12.35 -11.26
N ALA A 51 2.92 -11.19 -10.65
CA ALA A 51 2.15 -10.75 -9.50
C ALA A 51 0.80 -10.15 -9.92
N VAL A 52 0.73 -9.53 -11.11
CA VAL A 52 -0.50 -8.97 -11.69
C VAL A 52 -0.51 -9.28 -13.19
N LYS A 53 -1.65 -9.73 -13.71
CA LYS A 53 -1.79 -10.32 -15.05
C LYS A 53 -2.89 -9.64 -15.86
N GLY A 54 -2.63 -8.44 -16.38
CA GLY A 54 -3.55 -7.75 -17.27
C GLY A 54 -4.80 -7.23 -16.58
N LEU A 55 -4.68 -6.69 -15.36
CA LEU A 55 -5.83 -6.13 -14.63
C LEU A 55 -6.31 -4.83 -15.26
N SER A 56 -7.64 -4.70 -15.40
CA SER A 56 -8.30 -3.47 -15.86
C SER A 56 -9.51 -3.16 -15.01
N PHE A 57 -9.58 -1.92 -14.50
CA PHE A 57 -10.75 -1.35 -13.82
C PHE A 57 -10.63 0.17 -13.74
N THR A 58 -11.76 0.83 -13.52
CA THR A 58 -11.82 2.29 -13.33
C THR A 58 -12.41 2.60 -11.97
N VAL A 59 -11.84 3.56 -11.27
CA VAL A 59 -12.35 4.07 -9.98
C VAL A 59 -12.74 5.53 -10.16
N TYR A 60 -13.90 5.88 -9.62
CA TYR A 60 -14.52 7.19 -9.76
C TYR A 60 -14.40 8.01 -8.48
N GLU A 61 -14.53 9.32 -8.61
CA GLU A 61 -14.48 10.26 -7.49
C GLU A 61 -15.58 9.96 -6.46
N GLY A 62 -15.19 9.86 -5.20
CA GLY A 62 -16.11 9.51 -4.10
C GLY A 62 -16.20 8.02 -3.80
N GLU A 63 -15.62 7.13 -4.62
CA GLU A 63 -15.62 5.70 -4.31
C GLU A 63 -14.65 5.35 -3.17
N SER A 64 -15.08 4.42 -2.33
CA SER A 64 -14.24 3.69 -1.38
C SER A 64 -14.16 2.23 -1.85
N VAL A 65 -13.00 1.83 -2.37
CA VAL A 65 -12.80 0.53 -3.02
C VAL A 65 -12.02 -0.41 -2.11
N GLY A 66 -12.65 -1.50 -1.70
CA GLY A 66 -11.98 -2.59 -0.97
C GLY A 66 -11.24 -3.52 -1.93
N ILE A 67 -10.01 -3.90 -1.58
CA ILE A 67 -9.23 -4.88 -2.35
C ILE A 67 -9.03 -6.12 -1.51
N ILE A 68 -9.63 -7.23 -1.92
CA ILE A 68 -9.57 -8.51 -1.19
C ILE A 68 -8.90 -9.61 -2.05
N GLY A 69 -8.56 -10.72 -1.40
CA GLY A 69 -7.93 -11.88 -2.02
C GLY A 69 -6.90 -12.54 -1.11
N SER A 70 -6.43 -13.71 -1.47
CA SER A 70 -5.48 -14.51 -0.68
C SER A 70 -4.10 -13.82 -0.54
N ASN A 71 -3.29 -14.31 0.42
CA ASN A 71 -1.91 -13.84 0.54
C ASN A 71 -1.11 -14.20 -0.73
N GLY A 72 -0.40 -13.20 -1.28
CA GLY A 72 0.32 -13.34 -2.53
C GLY A 72 -0.54 -13.21 -3.81
N SER A 73 -1.81 -12.82 -3.70
CA SER A 73 -2.68 -12.62 -4.87
C SER A 73 -2.34 -11.40 -5.74
N GLY A 74 -1.43 -10.52 -5.28
CA GLY A 74 -0.97 -9.36 -6.05
C GLY A 74 -1.48 -8.00 -5.54
N LYS A 75 -2.33 -7.96 -4.50
CA LYS A 75 -2.94 -6.72 -3.96
C LYS A 75 -1.93 -5.60 -3.67
N SER A 76 -0.94 -5.88 -2.81
CA SER A 76 0.08 -4.88 -2.44
C SER A 76 0.95 -4.47 -3.63
N SER A 77 1.19 -5.37 -4.59
CA SER A 77 1.92 -5.03 -5.83
C SER A 77 1.12 -4.07 -6.69
N LEU A 78 -0.19 -4.31 -6.84
CA LEU A 78 -1.10 -3.43 -7.57
C LEU A 78 -1.20 -2.05 -6.90
N MET A 79 -1.38 -2.00 -5.57
CA MET A 79 -1.46 -0.75 -4.83
C MET A 79 -0.17 0.08 -4.96
N ARG A 80 0.99 -0.56 -4.91
CA ARG A 80 2.27 0.10 -5.15
C ARG A 80 2.41 0.61 -6.59
N ALA A 81 1.90 -0.12 -7.58
CA ALA A 81 1.89 0.33 -8.97
C ALA A 81 0.96 1.53 -9.17
N ILE A 82 -0.24 1.53 -8.58
CA ILE A 82 -1.17 2.67 -8.59
C ILE A 82 -0.52 3.89 -7.93
N ALA A 83 0.22 3.71 -6.84
CA ALA A 83 0.98 4.78 -6.17
C ALA A 83 2.25 5.23 -6.94
N GLY A 84 2.58 4.60 -8.07
CA GLY A 84 3.79 4.90 -8.85
C GLY A 84 5.09 4.44 -8.19
N LEU A 85 5.02 3.51 -7.21
CA LEU A 85 6.17 3.01 -6.44
C LEU A 85 6.75 1.70 -6.99
N THR A 86 6.07 1.08 -7.95
CA THR A 86 6.53 -0.16 -8.60
C THR A 86 6.35 -0.03 -10.10
N PRO A 87 7.38 -0.32 -10.91
CA PRO A 87 7.26 -0.29 -12.36
C PRO A 87 6.31 -1.39 -12.85
N ILE A 88 5.49 -1.06 -13.84
CA ILE A 88 4.64 -2.00 -14.58
C ILE A 88 5.39 -2.49 -15.82
N GLN A 89 5.13 -3.73 -16.26
CA GLN A 89 5.74 -4.32 -17.44
C GLN A 89 4.81 -4.33 -18.65
N GLY A 90 3.54 -3.99 -18.47
CA GLY A 90 2.56 -3.85 -19.53
C GLY A 90 1.34 -3.09 -19.03
N GLY A 91 0.56 -2.53 -19.95
CA GLY A 91 -0.59 -1.70 -19.63
C GLY A 91 -0.23 -0.29 -19.16
N ALA A 92 -1.18 0.37 -18.52
CA ALA A 92 -1.01 1.73 -18.01
C ALA A 92 -1.82 1.95 -16.71
N VAL A 93 -1.36 2.89 -15.88
CA VAL A 93 -2.11 3.43 -14.74
C VAL A 93 -2.20 4.94 -14.91
N TYR A 94 -3.40 5.45 -14.90
CA TYR A 94 -3.69 6.88 -14.94
C TYR A 94 -4.34 7.28 -13.62
N ALA A 95 -3.92 8.40 -13.04
CA ALA A 95 -4.51 8.95 -11.84
C ALA A 95 -4.66 10.46 -11.97
N SER A 96 -5.79 11.01 -11.53
CA SER A 96 -6.11 12.45 -11.60
C SER A 96 -5.27 13.28 -10.62
N ALA A 97 -4.80 12.66 -9.54
CA ALA A 97 -3.88 13.21 -8.56
C ALA A 97 -2.89 12.13 -8.13
N LYS A 98 -1.79 12.51 -7.46
CA LYS A 98 -0.81 11.55 -6.97
C LYS A 98 -1.39 10.70 -5.84
N PRO A 99 -1.57 9.38 -6.01
CA PRO A 99 -2.08 8.53 -4.96
C PRO A 99 -1.07 8.41 -3.80
N ALA A 100 -1.55 8.50 -2.57
CA ALA A 100 -0.74 8.34 -1.37
C ALA A 100 -0.93 6.95 -0.77
N LEU A 101 0.12 6.15 -0.75
CA LEU A 101 0.16 4.87 -0.04
C LEU A 101 0.67 5.10 1.37
N LEU A 102 -0.22 4.98 2.37
CA LEU A 102 0.16 5.17 3.76
C LEU A 102 1.20 4.13 4.20
N GLY A 103 2.20 4.60 4.94
CA GLY A 103 3.25 3.76 5.52
C GLY A 103 4.40 3.33 4.61
N VAL A 104 4.31 3.55 3.29
CA VAL A 104 5.37 3.16 2.34
C VAL A 104 5.95 4.35 1.57
N GLY A 105 5.21 5.46 1.46
CA GLY A 105 5.55 6.56 0.54
C GLY A 105 6.78 7.40 0.92
N ALA A 106 7.10 7.54 2.20
CA ALA A 106 8.24 8.35 2.62
C ALA A 106 9.56 7.57 2.56
N VAL A 107 10.44 7.97 1.67
CA VAL A 107 11.83 7.46 1.64
C VAL A 107 12.60 8.12 2.77
N LEU A 108 13.07 7.32 3.72
CA LEU A 108 13.86 7.79 4.86
C LEU A 108 15.35 7.44 4.67
N LEU A 109 16.21 8.42 4.85
CA LEU A 109 17.66 8.29 4.71
C LEU A 109 18.32 8.08 6.08
N PRO A 110 18.94 6.91 6.34
CA PRO A 110 19.44 6.56 7.67
C PRO A 110 20.50 7.52 8.25
N ASN A 111 21.26 8.18 7.39
CA ASN A 111 22.34 9.07 7.80
C ASN A 111 21.89 10.52 8.08
N LEU A 112 20.63 10.84 7.83
CA LEU A 112 20.05 12.15 8.11
C LEU A 112 19.24 12.10 9.41
N SER A 113 19.09 13.27 10.06
CA SER A 113 18.21 13.42 11.22
C SER A 113 16.75 13.18 10.86
N GLY A 114 15.91 12.93 11.87
CA GLY A 114 14.47 12.82 11.69
C GLY A 114 13.87 14.07 11.04
N GLU A 115 14.26 15.26 11.49
CA GLU A 115 13.83 16.54 10.93
C GLU A 115 14.13 16.66 9.42
N LYS A 116 15.35 16.34 9.01
CA LYS A 116 15.71 16.33 7.58
C LYS A 116 14.93 15.28 6.79
N ASN A 117 14.63 14.15 7.41
CA ASN A 117 13.80 13.11 6.81
C ASN A 117 12.34 13.53 6.69
N ILE A 118 11.79 14.32 7.61
CA ILE A 118 10.46 14.91 7.47
C ILE A 118 10.40 15.75 6.20
N LEU A 119 11.36 16.67 6.04
CA LEU A 119 11.40 17.53 4.86
C LEU A 119 11.55 16.71 3.57
N LEU A 120 12.55 15.85 3.48
CA LEU A 120 12.84 15.08 2.26
C LEU A 120 11.73 14.06 1.95
N GLY A 121 11.19 13.38 2.98
CA GLY A 121 10.10 12.43 2.84
C GLY A 121 8.83 13.11 2.31
N GLY A 122 8.49 14.27 2.85
CA GLY A 122 7.35 15.06 2.38
C GLY A 122 7.53 15.57 0.94
N LEU A 123 8.72 16.08 0.60
CA LEU A 123 9.04 16.49 -0.77
C LEU A 123 8.94 15.32 -1.76
N ALA A 124 9.43 14.13 -1.40
CA ALA A 124 9.31 12.93 -2.23
C ALA A 124 7.85 12.51 -2.44
N MET A 125 6.99 12.79 -1.48
CA MET A 125 5.55 12.58 -1.59
C MET A 125 4.83 13.68 -2.39
N GLY A 126 5.53 14.76 -2.75
CA GLY A 126 5.00 15.89 -3.53
C GLY A 126 4.44 17.02 -2.67
N PHE A 127 4.74 17.04 -1.37
CA PHE A 127 4.33 18.15 -0.49
C PHE A 127 5.23 19.38 -0.70
N GLY A 128 4.70 20.57 -0.41
CA GLY A 128 5.43 21.82 -0.51
C GLY A 128 6.54 21.91 0.54
N ARG A 129 7.71 22.51 0.16
CA ARG A 129 8.84 22.69 1.10
C ARG A 129 8.43 23.50 2.34
N LYS A 130 7.72 24.61 2.12
CA LYS A 130 7.25 25.49 3.21
C LYS A 130 6.33 24.72 4.15
N ASP A 131 5.37 23.98 3.58
CA ASP A 131 4.41 23.21 4.37
C ASP A 131 5.12 22.18 5.27
N MET A 132 6.17 21.51 4.77
CA MET A 132 6.91 20.54 5.56
C MET A 132 7.72 21.18 6.68
N ILE A 133 8.30 22.35 6.44
CA ILE A 133 9.01 23.11 7.48
C ILE A 133 8.02 23.57 8.55
N ASP A 134 6.92 24.17 8.16
CA ASP A 134 5.91 24.73 9.08
C ASP A 134 5.23 23.63 9.92
N ASN A 135 5.15 22.40 9.42
CA ASN A 135 4.51 21.25 10.10
C ASN A 135 5.51 20.31 10.79
N THR A 136 6.81 20.59 10.78
CA THR A 136 7.84 19.69 11.36
C THR A 136 7.53 19.34 12.81
N ASP A 137 7.21 20.33 13.64
CA ASP A 137 6.91 20.14 15.07
C ASP A 137 5.66 19.27 15.27
N ALA A 138 4.60 19.52 14.50
CA ALA A 138 3.36 18.74 14.58
C ALA A 138 3.59 17.28 14.17
N ILE A 139 4.37 17.04 13.10
CA ILE A 139 4.74 15.69 12.64
C ILE A 139 5.59 14.98 13.69
N THR A 140 6.56 15.68 14.29
CA THR A 140 7.44 15.15 15.34
C THR A 140 6.63 14.73 16.57
N LYS A 141 5.74 15.61 17.03
CA LYS A 141 4.86 15.36 18.17
C LYS A 141 3.90 14.20 17.89
N PHE A 142 3.32 14.14 16.70
CA PHE A 142 2.44 13.03 16.33
C PHE A 142 3.20 11.70 16.34
N ALA A 143 4.46 11.68 15.88
CA ALA A 143 5.31 10.51 15.91
C ALA A 143 5.78 10.13 17.34
N GLY A 144 5.72 11.06 18.32
CA GLY A 144 6.29 10.89 19.66
C GLY A 144 7.80 10.74 19.61
N LEU A 145 8.48 11.64 18.89
CA LEU A 145 9.92 11.58 18.64
C LEU A 145 10.65 12.88 18.98
N GLU A 146 10.07 13.71 19.89
CA GLU A 146 10.59 15.03 20.24
C GLU A 146 12.04 14.98 20.76
N GLU A 147 12.37 13.95 21.53
CA GLU A 147 13.71 13.77 22.10
C GLU A 147 14.75 13.20 21.11
N PHE A 148 14.30 12.74 19.93
CA PHE A 148 15.16 12.01 18.99
C PHE A 148 15.23 12.68 17.61
N ILE A 149 14.45 13.74 17.37
CA ILE A 149 14.22 14.26 16.01
C ILE A 149 15.48 14.82 15.35
N ASP A 150 16.41 15.35 16.12
CA ASP A 150 17.71 15.87 15.70
C ASP A 150 18.76 14.77 15.45
N LEU A 151 18.52 13.54 15.94
CA LEU A 151 19.45 12.42 15.81
C LEU A 151 19.35 11.73 14.44
N PRO A 152 20.47 11.16 13.94
CA PRO A 152 20.45 10.37 12.70
C PRO A 152 19.53 9.16 12.80
N MET A 153 18.69 8.93 11.78
CA MET A 153 17.70 7.86 11.78
C MET A 153 18.29 6.44 11.91
N ARG A 154 19.58 6.24 11.64
CA ARG A 154 20.26 4.97 11.91
C ARG A 154 20.25 4.57 13.39
N THR A 155 20.00 5.53 14.30
CA THR A 155 19.88 5.27 15.74
C THR A 155 18.44 4.91 16.17
N TYR A 156 17.47 5.05 15.25
CA TYR A 156 16.07 4.78 15.53
C TYR A 156 15.80 3.29 15.53
N SER A 157 14.87 2.86 16.39
CA SER A 157 14.29 1.53 16.29
C SER A 157 13.43 1.41 15.01
N SER A 158 13.11 0.18 14.61
CA SER A 158 12.18 -0.06 13.51
C SER A 158 10.82 0.57 13.75
N GLY A 159 10.33 0.53 15.01
CA GLY A 159 9.08 1.17 15.41
C GLY A 159 9.14 2.70 15.30
N MET A 160 10.22 3.34 15.76
CA MET A 160 10.41 4.79 15.62
C MET A 160 10.43 5.21 14.16
N SER A 161 11.16 4.48 13.31
CA SER A 161 11.23 4.74 11.88
C SER A 161 9.87 4.59 11.19
N ALA A 162 9.09 3.59 11.59
CA ALA A 162 7.76 3.37 11.06
C ALA A 162 6.76 4.45 11.51
N ARG A 163 6.82 4.88 12.79
CA ARG A 163 6.02 5.99 13.32
C ARG A 163 6.31 7.28 12.56
N LEU A 164 7.59 7.63 12.35
CA LEU A 164 7.95 8.84 11.59
C LEU A 164 7.45 8.78 10.15
N ARG A 165 7.62 7.64 9.48
CA ARG A 165 7.15 7.44 8.09
C ARG A 165 5.65 7.63 7.97
N PHE A 166 4.89 7.04 8.88
CA PHE A 166 3.43 7.21 8.93
C PHE A 166 3.05 8.67 9.18
N SER A 167 3.70 9.33 10.16
CA SER A 167 3.41 10.72 10.54
C SER A 167 3.64 11.70 9.38
N ILE A 168 4.70 11.50 8.58
CA ILE A 168 4.95 12.28 7.38
C ILE A 168 3.82 12.08 6.36
N ALA A 169 3.43 10.83 6.10
CA ALA A 169 2.37 10.53 5.14
C ALA A 169 1.01 11.05 5.59
N ALA A 170 0.72 10.98 6.90
CA ALA A 170 -0.53 11.41 7.50
C ALA A 170 -0.59 12.92 7.81
N SER A 171 0.46 13.69 7.53
CA SER A 171 0.52 15.13 7.83
C SER A 171 -0.41 15.98 6.97
N ARG A 172 -0.87 15.46 5.85
CA ARG A 172 -1.80 16.13 4.92
C ARG A 172 -2.92 15.21 4.48
N ASP A 173 -4.00 15.80 4.01
CA ASP A 173 -5.06 15.08 3.33
C ASP A 173 -4.67 14.79 1.88
N HIS A 174 -5.27 13.75 1.31
CA HIS A 174 -4.97 13.26 -0.03
C HIS A 174 -6.25 13.07 -0.84
N ASP A 175 -6.22 13.44 -2.12
CA ASP A 175 -7.35 13.23 -3.03
C ASP A 175 -7.57 11.73 -3.28
N ILE A 176 -6.49 10.96 -3.39
CA ILE A 176 -6.51 9.51 -3.58
C ILE A 176 -5.66 8.87 -2.47
N LEU A 177 -6.32 8.14 -1.58
CA LEU A 177 -5.71 7.53 -0.41
C LEU A 177 -5.68 6.00 -0.56
N ILE A 178 -4.52 5.40 -0.36
CA ILE A 178 -4.36 3.93 -0.33
C ILE A 178 -3.97 3.52 1.08
N ILE A 179 -4.80 2.71 1.72
CA ILE A 179 -4.58 2.17 3.06
C ILE A 179 -4.32 0.67 2.94
N ASP A 180 -3.14 0.23 3.35
CA ASP A 180 -2.81 -1.20 3.48
C ASP A 180 -2.78 -1.53 4.99
N GLU A 181 -3.74 -2.33 5.47
CA GLU A 181 -3.91 -2.67 6.90
C GLU A 181 -2.69 -3.38 7.51
N ALA A 182 -1.75 -3.87 6.70
CA ALA A 182 -0.46 -4.40 7.16
C ALA A 182 0.39 -3.36 7.93
N LEU A 183 -0.09 -2.11 8.07
CA LEU A 183 0.60 -0.96 8.64
C LEU A 183 0.32 -0.73 10.14
N ALA A 184 -0.17 -1.73 10.88
CA ALA A 184 -0.28 -1.65 12.34
C ALA A 184 1.11 -1.56 12.98
N VAL A 185 1.67 -0.35 13.07
CA VAL A 185 3.02 -0.09 13.62
C VAL A 185 2.96 0.69 14.92
N GLY A 186 3.94 0.45 15.78
CA GLY A 186 4.10 1.19 17.04
C GLY A 186 3.41 0.52 18.24
N ASP A 187 3.47 1.22 19.37
CA ASP A 187 2.79 0.87 20.61
C ASP A 187 1.27 1.12 20.53
N GLN A 188 0.54 0.75 21.58
CA GLN A 188 -0.92 0.86 21.60
C GLN A 188 -1.40 2.31 21.48
N GLU A 189 -0.67 3.24 22.08
CA GLU A 189 -1.03 4.66 22.05
C GLU A 189 -0.89 5.23 20.63
N PHE A 190 0.22 4.94 19.95
CA PHE A 190 0.42 5.37 18.57
C PHE A 190 -0.58 4.72 17.62
N ARG A 191 -0.93 3.44 17.84
CA ARG A 191 -1.97 2.75 17.05
C ARG A 191 -3.30 3.47 17.16
N ASN A 192 -3.74 3.82 18.38
CA ASN A 192 -5.00 4.53 18.58
C ASN A 192 -5.01 5.90 17.88
N ARG A 193 -3.90 6.66 17.98
CA ARG A 193 -3.76 7.96 17.27
C ARG A 193 -3.77 7.79 15.75
N SER A 194 -3.05 6.79 15.26
CA SER A 194 -2.97 6.49 13.83
C SER A 194 -4.32 6.08 13.25
N GLU A 195 -5.08 5.25 13.98
CA GLU A 195 -6.43 4.84 13.57
C GLU A 195 -7.41 6.03 13.53
N ALA A 196 -7.32 6.93 14.52
CA ALA A 196 -8.13 8.16 14.51
C ALA A 196 -7.80 9.02 13.29
N ARG A 197 -6.49 9.26 13.03
CA ARG A 197 -6.05 10.04 11.87
C ARG A 197 -6.40 9.38 10.53
N MET A 198 -6.28 8.06 10.41
CA MET A 198 -6.70 7.33 9.21
C MET A 198 -8.21 7.49 8.95
N ARG A 199 -9.05 7.51 10.00
CA ARG A 199 -10.48 7.78 9.85
C ARG A 199 -10.75 9.18 9.33
N GLU A 200 -10.09 10.20 9.89
CA GLU A 200 -10.20 11.59 9.44
C GLU A 200 -9.78 11.72 7.97
N MET A 201 -8.59 11.18 7.61
CA MET A 201 -8.09 11.21 6.24
C MET A 201 -9.03 10.51 5.25
N ARG A 202 -9.61 9.38 5.64
CA ARG A 202 -10.59 8.66 4.83
C ARG A 202 -11.86 9.48 4.64
N ASP A 203 -12.33 10.16 5.70
CA ASP A 203 -13.56 10.95 5.64
C ASP A 203 -13.35 12.25 4.81
N SER A 204 -12.11 12.76 4.73
CA SER A 204 -11.73 13.93 3.90
C SER A 204 -11.32 13.56 2.47
N ALA A 205 -10.76 12.36 2.24
CA ALA A 205 -10.28 11.92 0.92
C ALA A 205 -11.40 11.89 -0.12
N GLY A 206 -11.04 12.20 -1.37
CA GLY A 206 -11.95 12.09 -2.52
C GLY A 206 -12.22 10.64 -2.88
N THR A 207 -11.18 9.80 -2.83
CA THR A 207 -11.24 8.38 -3.21
C THR A 207 -10.31 7.56 -2.31
N VAL A 208 -10.77 6.39 -1.88
CA VAL A 208 -10.03 5.53 -0.95
C VAL A 208 -9.90 4.12 -1.52
N PHE A 209 -8.68 3.57 -1.49
CA PHE A 209 -8.44 2.14 -1.62
C PHE A 209 -8.12 1.56 -0.24
N LEU A 210 -8.82 0.51 0.16
CA LEU A 210 -8.60 -0.20 1.41
C LEU A 210 -8.21 -1.65 1.14
N VAL A 211 -6.99 -2.01 1.49
CA VAL A 211 -6.55 -3.41 1.53
C VAL A 211 -6.65 -3.88 2.97
N SER A 212 -7.55 -4.81 3.25
CA SER A 212 -7.77 -5.35 4.60
C SER A 212 -8.04 -6.85 4.57
N HIS A 213 -7.65 -7.53 5.62
CA HIS A 213 -8.03 -8.92 5.90
C HIS A 213 -9.32 -9.00 6.72
N SER A 214 -9.81 -7.88 7.27
CA SER A 214 -11.06 -7.79 7.99
C SER A 214 -12.22 -7.50 7.04
N MET A 215 -13.00 -8.52 6.70
CA MET A 215 -14.19 -8.35 5.84
C MET A 215 -15.20 -7.38 6.45
N LYS A 216 -15.29 -7.34 7.79
CA LYS A 216 -16.11 -6.36 8.49
C LYS A 216 -15.65 -4.93 8.21
N SER A 217 -14.33 -4.66 8.28
CA SER A 217 -13.77 -3.34 7.98
C SER A 217 -14.07 -2.92 6.54
N ILE A 218 -13.99 -3.86 5.58
CA ILE A 218 -14.33 -3.63 4.18
C ILE A 218 -15.83 -3.27 4.05
N LEU A 219 -16.73 -4.05 4.65
CA LEU A 219 -18.17 -3.80 4.60
C LEU A 219 -18.58 -2.47 5.22
N ASP A 220 -17.96 -2.10 6.34
CA ASP A 220 -18.26 -0.85 7.06
C ASP A 220 -17.74 0.39 6.32
N THR A 221 -16.80 0.22 5.39
CA THR A 221 -16.04 1.32 4.81
C THR A 221 -16.22 1.48 3.31
N CYS A 222 -16.28 0.37 2.57
CA CYS A 222 -16.19 0.38 1.12
C CYS A 222 -17.56 0.37 0.45
N THR A 223 -17.67 1.12 -0.65
CA THR A 223 -18.86 1.15 -1.50
C THR A 223 -18.78 0.14 -2.64
N ARG A 224 -17.57 -0.39 -2.91
CA ARG A 224 -17.26 -1.35 -3.96
C ARG A 224 -16.10 -2.23 -3.52
N VAL A 225 -16.06 -3.48 -3.97
CA VAL A 225 -14.98 -4.42 -3.67
C VAL A 225 -14.48 -5.06 -4.96
N ILE A 226 -13.16 -5.16 -5.06
CA ILE A 226 -12.44 -5.86 -6.12
C ILE A 226 -11.73 -7.07 -5.50
N TRP A 227 -12.08 -8.26 -5.96
CA TRP A 227 -11.40 -9.49 -5.58
C TRP A 227 -10.33 -9.87 -6.59
N ILE A 228 -9.09 -9.98 -6.09
CA ILE A 228 -7.93 -10.38 -6.88
C ILE A 228 -7.43 -11.73 -6.39
N GLU A 229 -7.27 -12.70 -7.29
CA GLU A 229 -6.71 -14.00 -6.97
C GLU A 229 -5.64 -14.38 -7.99
N LYS A 230 -4.45 -14.79 -7.51
CA LYS A 230 -3.30 -15.18 -8.35
C LYS A 230 -2.93 -14.18 -9.46
N GLY A 231 -3.12 -12.89 -9.17
CA GLY A 231 -2.82 -11.80 -10.09
C GLY A 231 -3.92 -11.46 -11.08
N GLU A 232 -5.07 -12.09 -11.00
CA GLU A 232 -6.22 -11.90 -11.89
C GLU A 232 -7.40 -11.28 -11.14
N LEU A 233 -8.21 -10.45 -11.81
CA LEU A 233 -9.44 -9.92 -11.28
C LEU A 233 -10.51 -11.01 -11.39
N ILE A 234 -11.08 -11.43 -10.26
CA ILE A 234 -12.10 -12.47 -10.21
C ILE A 234 -13.50 -11.87 -10.18
N MET A 235 -13.71 -10.86 -9.35
CA MET A 235 -14.99 -10.20 -9.22
C MET A 235 -14.81 -8.74 -8.83
N ASP A 236 -15.73 -7.88 -9.27
CA ASP A 236 -15.75 -6.45 -9.02
C ASP A 236 -17.21 -6.01 -8.88
N GLY A 237 -17.60 -5.44 -7.74
CA GLY A 237 -18.98 -5.06 -7.51
C GLY A 237 -19.34 -4.74 -6.07
N ASP A 238 -20.60 -5.03 -5.70
CA ASP A 238 -21.13 -4.78 -4.37
C ASP A 238 -20.33 -5.52 -3.29
N PRO A 239 -20.00 -4.87 -2.16
CA PRO A 239 -19.19 -5.46 -1.10
C PRO A 239 -19.74 -6.79 -0.57
N ARG A 240 -21.04 -6.91 -0.35
CA ARG A 240 -21.64 -8.14 0.20
C ARG A 240 -21.57 -9.28 -0.80
N GLU A 241 -21.89 -9.02 -2.07
CA GLU A 241 -21.84 -10.02 -3.14
C GLU A 241 -20.42 -10.56 -3.34
N VAL A 242 -19.42 -9.66 -3.45
CA VAL A 242 -18.03 -10.05 -3.69
C VAL A 242 -17.45 -10.78 -2.49
N ILE A 243 -17.72 -10.32 -1.26
CA ILE A 243 -17.22 -10.97 -0.04
C ILE A 243 -17.86 -12.35 0.14
N ASN A 244 -19.16 -12.50 -0.11
CA ASN A 244 -19.81 -13.80 -0.03
C ASN A 244 -19.25 -14.79 -1.05
N ALA A 245 -19.01 -14.35 -2.29
CA ALA A 245 -18.35 -15.17 -3.31
C ALA A 245 -16.92 -15.59 -2.88
N TYR A 246 -16.16 -14.65 -2.29
CA TYR A 246 -14.83 -14.92 -1.76
C TYR A 246 -14.86 -15.93 -0.60
N ASN A 247 -15.79 -15.78 0.36
CA ASN A 247 -15.93 -16.68 1.49
C ASN A 247 -16.29 -18.11 1.04
N VAL A 248 -17.21 -18.25 0.09
CA VAL A 248 -17.51 -19.55 -0.53
C VAL A 248 -16.27 -20.17 -1.16
N HIS A 249 -15.47 -19.36 -1.90
CA HIS A 249 -14.26 -19.84 -2.53
C HIS A 249 -13.19 -20.30 -1.53
N THR A 250 -13.06 -19.61 -0.39
CA THR A 250 -12.07 -19.91 0.64
C THR A 250 -12.53 -20.91 1.69
N GLY A 251 -13.79 -21.33 1.66
CA GLY A 251 -14.40 -22.22 2.66
C GLY A 251 -14.63 -21.54 4.01
N SER A 252 -14.78 -20.21 4.02
CA SER A 252 -15.12 -19.41 5.20
C SER A 252 -16.63 -19.20 5.31
N ASP A 253 -17.12 -18.84 6.52
CA ASP A 253 -18.54 -18.58 6.72
C ASP A 253 -19.00 -17.37 5.87
N THR A 254 -20.20 -17.50 5.27
CA THR A 254 -20.85 -16.40 4.56
C THR A 254 -21.33 -15.34 5.55
N ILE A 255 -21.38 -14.10 5.10
CA ILE A 255 -21.90 -12.98 5.90
C ILE A 255 -23.39 -12.83 5.58
N ASP A 256 -24.22 -12.96 6.61
CA ASP A 256 -25.67 -12.73 6.53
C ASP A 256 -26.03 -11.25 6.33
#